data_28db8758165d487c5af376dfd6d0ccd8
#
_entry.id   28db8758165d487c5af376dfd6d0ccd8
#
_cell.length_a   1.000
_cell.length_b   1.000
_cell.length_c   1.000
_cell.angle_alpha   90.00
_cell.angle_beta   90.00
_cell.angle_gamma   90.00
#
_symmetry.space_group_name_H-M   'P 1'
#
loop_
_entity.id
_entity.type
_entity.pdbx_description
1 polymer ?
#
loop_
_entity_poly.entity_id
_entity_poly.type
_entity_poly.pdbx_seq_one_letter_code
_entity_poly.pdbx_strand_id
1 'polypeptide(L)'
;MTAKQPEKYRDILDAATDLFLEHGFQDVSVTQIMELAECSRETVYRYFDNKENIFQSVIDNQNSSYLNLISSFDVEAEDLRQGILNWSNSLLKMATSEKYIKLRRLVISEMSTRPEHGKLYFKLTFKRGTEALAKFFTAQQKQNKLKNTDPYNMATYFVGMLMYEIMHERLFGLRNPPGNKQVKELTIRVVDDFLEGFGTDQG
;
A
#
# COMPACT_ATOMS: atom_id res chain seq x y z
N MET A 1 -5.13 -21.56 2.02
CA MET A 1 -6.56 -21.27 2.23
C MET A 1 -6.68 -20.42 3.48
N THR A 2 -6.87 -19.11 3.35
CA THR A 2 -7.13 -18.22 4.49
C THR A 2 -8.53 -18.48 4.99
N ALA A 3 -8.68 -18.88 6.27
CA ALA A 3 -9.98 -19.06 6.90
C ALA A 3 -10.80 -17.78 6.76
N LYS A 4 -12.05 -17.90 6.31
CA LYS A 4 -12.96 -16.75 6.17
C LYS A 4 -13.16 -16.13 7.56
N GLN A 5 -12.74 -14.89 7.73
CA GLN A 5 -12.90 -14.18 9.00
C GLN A 5 -14.39 -14.09 9.38
N PRO A 6 -14.73 -14.21 10.69
CA PRO A 6 -16.10 -14.09 11.16
C PRO A 6 -16.76 -12.78 10.68
N GLU A 7 -18.05 -12.80 10.39
CA GLU A 7 -18.80 -11.65 9.90
C GLU A 7 -18.67 -10.45 10.86
N LYS A 8 -18.92 -10.67 12.14
CA LYS A 8 -18.82 -9.61 13.18
C LYS A 8 -17.40 -9.04 13.33
N TYR A 9 -16.36 -9.80 13.08
CA TYR A 9 -15.00 -9.27 13.03
C TYR A 9 -14.83 -8.24 11.90
N ARG A 10 -15.41 -8.52 10.72
CA ARG A 10 -15.38 -7.61 9.57
C ARG A 10 -16.20 -6.36 9.82
N ASP A 11 -17.42 -6.51 10.36
CA ASP A 11 -18.29 -5.39 10.70
C ASP A 11 -17.60 -4.39 11.65
N ILE A 12 -16.90 -4.91 12.69
CA ILE A 12 -16.12 -4.09 13.63
C ILE A 12 -14.96 -3.37 12.92
N LEU A 13 -14.23 -4.06 12.04
CA LEU A 13 -13.12 -3.45 11.30
C LEU A 13 -13.59 -2.41 10.30
N ASP A 14 -14.70 -2.63 9.62
CA ASP A 14 -15.26 -1.67 8.66
C ASP A 14 -15.74 -0.41 9.40
N ALA A 15 -16.49 -0.57 10.50
CA ALA A 15 -16.92 0.53 11.36
C ALA A 15 -15.73 1.32 11.93
N ALA A 16 -14.70 0.62 12.43
CA ALA A 16 -13.50 1.25 12.95
C ALA A 16 -12.72 1.98 11.85
N THR A 17 -12.65 1.40 10.65
CA THR A 17 -11.99 2.04 9.50
C THR A 17 -12.65 3.36 9.17
N ASP A 18 -13.96 3.37 9.01
CA ASP A 18 -14.70 4.58 8.65
C ASP A 18 -14.52 5.67 9.71
N LEU A 19 -14.71 5.32 10.99
CA LEU A 19 -14.55 6.26 12.10
C LEU A 19 -13.12 6.81 12.19
N PHE A 20 -12.10 5.95 12.13
CA PHE A 20 -10.71 6.41 12.23
C PHE A 20 -10.28 7.27 11.03
N LEU A 21 -10.74 6.96 9.81
CA LEU A 21 -10.42 7.76 8.63
C LEU A 21 -11.15 9.11 8.59
N GLU A 22 -12.28 9.24 9.29
CA GLU A 22 -13.06 10.46 9.35
C GLU A 22 -12.66 11.35 10.52
N HIS A 23 -12.50 10.78 11.71
CA HIS A 23 -12.32 11.54 12.97
C HIS A 23 -10.91 11.44 13.57
N GLY A 24 -10.03 10.58 13.02
CA GLY A 24 -8.73 10.31 13.60
C GLY A 24 -8.78 9.26 14.71
N PHE A 25 -7.59 8.79 15.14
CA PHE A 25 -7.50 7.75 16.15
C PHE A 25 -7.90 8.24 17.54
N GLN A 26 -7.51 9.47 17.92
CA GLN A 26 -7.71 9.99 19.29
C GLN A 26 -9.19 10.17 19.60
N ASP A 27 -9.95 10.74 18.69
CA ASP A 27 -11.33 11.18 18.91
C ASP A 27 -12.36 10.05 18.75
N VAL A 28 -11.94 8.85 18.36
CA VAL A 28 -12.79 7.68 18.25
C VAL A 28 -12.72 6.83 19.50
N SER A 29 -13.88 6.49 20.06
CA SER A 29 -14.03 5.57 21.20
C SER A 29 -14.45 4.17 20.74
N VAL A 30 -14.15 3.13 21.55
CA VAL A 30 -14.64 1.76 21.31
C VAL A 30 -16.18 1.73 21.32
N THR A 31 -16.83 2.59 22.11
CA THR A 31 -18.30 2.69 22.16
C THR A 31 -18.89 3.12 20.81
N GLN A 32 -18.31 4.13 20.15
CA GLN A 32 -18.73 4.54 18.80
C GLN A 32 -18.55 3.42 17.76
N ILE A 33 -17.43 2.66 17.86
CA ILE A 33 -17.21 1.51 16.98
C ILE A 33 -18.28 0.43 17.20
N MET A 34 -18.62 0.15 18.47
CA MET A 34 -19.66 -0.81 18.82
C MET A 34 -21.03 -0.41 18.27
N GLU A 35 -21.39 0.86 18.43
CA GLU A 35 -22.66 1.42 17.94
C GLU A 35 -22.76 1.29 16.43
N LEU A 36 -21.72 1.69 15.70
CA LEU A 36 -21.69 1.63 14.23
C LEU A 36 -21.65 0.19 13.70
N ALA A 37 -20.95 -0.74 14.40
CA ALA A 37 -20.88 -2.16 14.06
C ALA A 37 -22.11 -2.98 14.52
N GLU A 38 -23.07 -2.32 15.20
CA GLU A 38 -24.26 -2.97 15.78
C GLU A 38 -23.90 -4.24 16.58
N CYS A 39 -22.96 -4.10 17.54
CA CYS A 39 -22.49 -5.22 18.33
C CYS A 39 -22.29 -4.86 19.82
N SER A 40 -22.28 -5.89 20.67
CA SER A 40 -22.05 -5.71 22.11
C SER A 40 -20.56 -5.49 22.43
N ARG A 41 -20.32 -4.89 23.60
CA ARG A 41 -18.96 -4.71 24.14
C ARG A 41 -18.21 -6.05 24.26
N GLU A 42 -18.89 -7.10 24.72
CA GLU A 42 -18.33 -8.46 24.81
C GLU A 42 -17.90 -8.96 23.42
N THR A 43 -18.67 -8.66 22.37
CA THR A 43 -18.33 -9.06 21.00
C THR A 43 -17.04 -8.37 20.52
N VAL A 44 -16.85 -7.08 20.80
CA VAL A 44 -15.62 -6.38 20.44
C VAL A 44 -14.43 -6.96 21.20
N TYR A 45 -14.54 -7.12 22.53
CA TYR A 45 -13.44 -7.64 23.35
C TYR A 45 -13.15 -9.14 23.15
N ARG A 46 -14.01 -9.87 22.47
CA ARG A 46 -13.73 -11.24 21.99
C ARG A 46 -12.67 -11.24 20.88
N TYR A 47 -12.59 -10.19 20.08
CA TYR A 47 -11.69 -10.10 18.94
C TYR A 47 -10.51 -9.17 19.15
N PHE A 48 -10.66 -8.15 20.00
CA PHE A 48 -9.68 -7.09 20.19
C PHE A 48 -9.55 -6.74 21.67
N ASP A 49 -8.32 -6.72 22.17
CA ASP A 49 -8.06 -6.40 23.59
C ASP A 49 -8.30 -4.92 23.92
N ASN A 50 -8.03 -4.03 22.96
CA ASN A 50 -8.11 -2.58 23.15
C ASN A 50 -8.25 -1.86 21.78
N LYS A 51 -8.39 -0.52 21.85
CA LYS A 51 -8.53 0.34 20.65
C LYS A 51 -7.29 0.28 19.76
N GLU A 52 -6.11 0.16 20.33
CA GLU A 52 -4.84 0.01 19.63
C GLU A 52 -4.80 -1.26 18.77
N ASN A 53 -5.29 -2.38 19.29
CA ASN A 53 -5.39 -3.63 18.53
C ASN A 53 -6.40 -3.51 17.37
N ILE A 54 -7.51 -2.81 17.57
CA ILE A 54 -8.46 -2.51 16.49
C ILE A 54 -7.75 -1.71 15.40
N PHE A 55 -7.02 -0.64 15.78
CA PHE A 55 -6.33 0.22 14.83
C PHE A 55 -5.22 -0.52 14.06
N GLN A 56 -4.41 -1.35 14.72
CA GLN A 56 -3.43 -2.21 14.06
C GLN A 56 -4.11 -3.13 13.05
N SER A 57 -5.24 -3.73 13.41
CA SER A 57 -6.01 -4.60 12.53
C SER A 57 -6.63 -3.84 11.35
N VAL A 58 -7.02 -2.58 11.55
CA VAL A 58 -7.43 -1.68 10.44
C VAL A 58 -6.26 -1.44 9.48
N ILE A 59 -5.06 -1.14 9.99
CA ILE A 59 -3.86 -0.99 9.14
C ILE A 59 -3.60 -2.28 8.36
N ASP A 60 -3.61 -3.44 9.01
CA ASP A 60 -3.39 -4.75 8.38
C ASP A 60 -4.44 -5.03 7.30
N ASN A 61 -5.71 -4.83 7.59
CA ASN A 61 -6.81 -5.08 6.68
C ASN A 61 -6.76 -4.16 5.44
N GLN A 62 -6.50 -2.86 5.66
CA GLN A 62 -6.36 -1.91 4.55
C GLN A 62 -5.17 -2.21 3.64
N ASN A 63 -4.11 -2.80 4.18
CA ASN A 63 -2.95 -3.25 3.40
C ASN A 63 -3.17 -4.59 2.68
N SER A 64 -4.27 -5.31 2.92
CA SER A 64 -4.55 -6.59 2.25
C SER A 64 -4.65 -6.43 0.72
N SER A 65 -5.28 -5.37 0.23
CA SER A 65 -5.35 -5.06 -1.21
C SER A 65 -3.96 -4.79 -1.80
N TYR A 66 -3.07 -4.15 -1.04
CA TYR A 66 -1.68 -3.93 -1.43
C TYR A 66 -0.90 -5.24 -1.47
N LEU A 67 -1.10 -6.12 -0.49
CA LEU A 67 -0.48 -7.44 -0.46
C LEU A 67 -0.95 -8.32 -1.62
N ASN A 68 -2.24 -8.24 -1.98
CA ASN A 68 -2.77 -8.93 -3.15
C ASN A 68 -2.13 -8.42 -4.45
N LEU A 69 -1.97 -7.10 -4.60
CA LEU A 69 -1.27 -6.51 -5.74
C LEU A 69 0.18 -7.01 -5.83
N ILE A 70 0.90 -7.03 -4.71
CA ILE A 70 2.28 -7.54 -4.66
C ILE A 70 2.34 -9.02 -5.03
N SER A 71 1.38 -9.82 -4.54
CA SER A 71 1.34 -11.27 -4.79
C SER A 71 0.90 -11.62 -6.22
N SER A 72 0.21 -10.72 -6.91
CA SER A 72 -0.20 -10.90 -8.31
C SER A 72 0.88 -10.50 -9.31
N PHE A 73 2.05 -10.07 -8.82
CA PHE A 73 3.17 -9.73 -9.68
C PHE A 73 3.73 -11.01 -10.32
N ASP A 74 3.60 -11.10 -11.64
CA ASP A 74 4.15 -12.22 -12.40
C ASP A 74 5.68 -12.07 -12.49
N VAL A 75 6.37 -12.82 -11.63
CA VAL A 75 7.84 -12.79 -11.54
C VAL A 75 8.50 -13.34 -12.80
N GLU A 76 7.78 -14.19 -13.55
CA GLU A 76 8.25 -14.85 -14.77
C GLU A 76 7.74 -14.18 -16.06
N ALA A 77 7.16 -12.97 -15.94
CA ALA A 77 6.64 -12.26 -17.12
C ALA A 77 7.69 -12.19 -18.23
N GLU A 78 7.32 -12.67 -19.43
CA GLU A 78 8.21 -12.64 -20.59
C GLU A 78 8.49 -11.22 -21.07
N ASP A 79 7.50 -10.34 -20.99
CA ASP A 79 7.62 -8.92 -21.33
C ASP A 79 7.88 -8.09 -20.07
N LEU A 80 9.16 -7.73 -19.88
CA LEU A 80 9.63 -6.90 -18.77
C LEU A 80 8.88 -5.56 -18.69
N ARG A 81 8.78 -4.84 -19.83
CA ARG A 81 8.17 -3.51 -19.88
C ARG A 81 6.69 -3.58 -19.52
N GLN A 82 5.95 -4.53 -20.09
CA GLN A 82 4.52 -4.69 -19.84
C GLN A 82 4.25 -5.10 -18.39
N GLY A 83 5.09 -5.98 -17.82
CA GLY A 83 5.02 -6.38 -16.41
C GLY A 83 5.16 -5.18 -15.46
N ILE A 84 6.18 -4.35 -15.68
CA ILE A 84 6.40 -3.13 -14.87
C ILE A 84 5.24 -2.13 -15.07
N LEU A 85 4.76 -1.93 -16.30
CA LEU A 85 3.63 -1.02 -16.58
C LEU A 85 2.35 -1.43 -15.84
N ASN A 86 1.99 -2.71 -15.90
CA ASN A 86 0.78 -3.22 -15.25
C ASN A 86 0.85 -3.03 -13.72
N TRP A 87 1.97 -3.39 -13.13
CA TRP A 87 2.21 -3.22 -11.72
C TRP A 87 2.17 -1.75 -11.30
N SER A 88 2.89 -0.88 -12.02
CA SER A 88 2.96 0.56 -11.74
C SER A 88 1.59 1.24 -11.83
N ASN A 89 0.80 0.92 -12.85
CA ASN A 89 -0.56 1.44 -13.00
C ASN A 89 -1.43 1.05 -11.78
N SER A 90 -1.36 -0.21 -11.35
CA SER A 90 -2.15 -0.71 -10.24
C SER A 90 -1.68 -0.11 -8.90
N LEU A 91 -0.37 -0.04 -8.68
CA LEU A 91 0.23 0.58 -7.50
C LEU A 91 -0.16 2.06 -7.41
N LEU A 92 0.01 2.82 -8.49
CA LEU A 92 -0.21 4.25 -8.49
C LEU A 92 -1.68 4.59 -8.21
N LYS A 93 -2.63 3.90 -8.87
CA LYS A 93 -4.07 4.06 -8.61
C LYS A 93 -4.43 3.81 -7.16
N MET A 94 -3.93 2.72 -6.62
CA MET A 94 -4.22 2.33 -5.24
C MET A 94 -3.60 3.31 -4.25
N ALA A 95 -2.29 3.55 -4.33
CA ALA A 95 -1.54 4.34 -3.37
C ALA A 95 -1.95 5.83 -3.35
N THR A 96 -2.45 6.36 -4.47
CA THR A 96 -2.94 7.74 -4.57
C THR A 96 -4.44 7.90 -4.36
N SER A 97 -5.17 6.79 -4.12
CA SER A 97 -6.60 6.82 -3.83
C SER A 97 -6.89 7.55 -2.52
N GLU A 98 -8.11 8.10 -2.41
CA GLU A 98 -8.51 8.87 -1.23
C GLU A 98 -8.35 8.07 0.07
N LYS A 99 -8.79 6.80 0.04
CA LYS A 99 -8.71 5.89 1.18
C LYS A 99 -7.26 5.69 1.68
N TYR A 100 -6.33 5.42 0.76
CA TYR A 100 -4.92 5.21 1.13
C TYR A 100 -4.22 6.49 1.58
N ILE A 101 -4.57 7.63 1.02
CA ILE A 101 -4.05 8.93 1.46
C ILE A 101 -4.57 9.27 2.87
N LYS A 102 -5.86 9.09 3.14
CA LYS A 102 -6.44 9.27 4.49
C LYS A 102 -5.76 8.36 5.50
N LEU A 103 -5.60 7.06 5.19
CA LEU A 103 -4.90 6.13 6.07
C LEU A 103 -3.45 6.56 6.35
N ARG A 104 -2.72 6.98 5.32
CA ARG A 104 -1.34 7.44 5.47
C ARG A 104 -1.24 8.68 6.34
N ARG A 105 -2.12 9.68 6.14
CA ARG A 105 -2.19 10.88 6.98
C ARG A 105 -2.51 10.51 8.43
N LEU A 106 -3.46 9.61 8.65
CA LEU A 106 -3.83 9.10 9.96
C LEU A 106 -2.65 8.43 10.68
N VAL A 107 -1.90 7.56 10.00
CA VAL A 107 -0.71 6.93 10.56
C VAL A 107 0.36 7.98 10.88
N ILE A 108 0.59 8.94 9.99
CA ILE A 108 1.58 10.01 10.20
C ILE A 108 1.21 10.87 11.41
N SER A 109 -0.06 11.22 11.60
CA SER A 109 -0.49 12.04 12.75
C SER A 109 -0.27 11.34 14.09
N GLU A 110 -0.29 10.01 14.12
CA GLU A 110 -0.08 9.21 15.34
C GLU A 110 1.40 8.91 15.65
N MET A 111 2.32 9.12 14.70
CA MET A 111 3.72 8.68 14.85
C MET A 111 4.47 9.35 15.99
N SER A 112 4.08 10.56 16.41
CA SER A 112 4.70 11.27 17.53
C SER A 112 4.39 10.63 18.88
N THR A 113 3.21 10.04 19.00
CA THR A 113 2.72 9.41 20.26
C THR A 113 2.78 7.89 20.21
N ARG A 114 2.68 7.29 19.01
CA ARG A 114 2.64 5.84 18.77
C ARG A 114 3.52 5.45 17.58
N PRO A 115 4.84 5.48 17.73
CA PRO A 115 5.77 5.19 16.63
C PRO A 115 5.65 3.76 16.08
N GLU A 116 5.08 2.83 16.87
CA GLU A 116 4.80 1.44 16.45
C GLU A 116 3.82 1.36 15.27
N HIS A 117 2.82 2.25 15.19
CA HIS A 117 1.89 2.32 14.07
C HIS A 117 2.62 2.67 12.76
N GLY A 118 3.52 3.64 12.81
CA GLY A 118 4.36 4.01 11.66
C GLY A 118 5.29 2.88 11.23
N LYS A 119 5.92 2.18 12.19
CA LYS A 119 6.78 1.01 11.93
C LYS A 119 6.01 -0.11 11.26
N LEU A 120 4.80 -0.42 11.77
CA LEU A 120 3.93 -1.44 11.19
C LEU A 120 3.54 -1.06 9.76
N TYR A 121 3.04 0.15 9.56
CA TYR A 121 2.63 0.63 8.24
C TYR A 121 3.80 0.58 7.23
N PHE A 122 4.97 1.07 7.62
CA PHE A 122 6.17 1.01 6.77
C PHE A 122 6.55 -0.42 6.37
N LYS A 123 6.54 -1.35 7.34
CA LYS A 123 6.84 -2.76 7.10
C LYS A 123 5.85 -3.39 6.12
N LEU A 124 4.55 -3.12 6.29
CA LEU A 124 3.48 -3.74 5.50
C LEU A 124 3.35 -3.16 4.09
N THR A 125 3.76 -1.92 3.90
CA THR A 125 3.65 -1.21 2.60
C THR A 125 5.00 -1.12 1.90
N PHE A 126 5.84 -0.17 2.30
CA PHE A 126 7.08 0.16 1.60
C PHE A 126 8.02 -1.02 1.51
N LYS A 127 8.34 -1.63 2.66
CA LYS A 127 9.34 -2.70 2.70
C LYS A 127 8.92 -3.90 1.87
N ARG A 128 7.69 -4.41 2.09
CA ARG A 128 7.18 -5.57 1.33
C ARG A 128 7.04 -5.29 -0.16
N GLY A 129 6.59 -4.09 -0.54
CA GLY A 129 6.48 -3.70 -1.94
C GLY A 129 7.83 -3.63 -2.64
N THR A 130 8.81 -3.00 -2.01
CA THR A 130 10.17 -2.92 -2.54
C THR A 130 10.81 -4.31 -2.63
N GLU A 131 10.63 -5.18 -1.62
CA GLU A 131 11.14 -6.56 -1.64
C GLU A 131 10.52 -7.39 -2.77
N ALA A 132 9.21 -7.24 -3.03
CA ALA A 132 8.55 -7.96 -4.12
C ALA A 132 9.07 -7.50 -5.50
N LEU A 133 9.20 -6.18 -5.69
CA LEU A 133 9.76 -5.63 -6.93
C LEU A 133 11.23 -6.03 -7.12
N ALA A 134 12.02 -6.05 -6.04
CA ALA A 134 13.41 -6.51 -6.09
C ALA A 134 13.52 -7.98 -6.50
N LYS A 135 12.61 -8.85 -6.05
CA LYS A 135 12.55 -10.25 -6.50
C LYS A 135 12.26 -10.35 -8.01
N PHE A 136 11.32 -9.56 -8.49
CA PHE A 136 11.05 -9.49 -9.94
C PHE A 136 12.28 -9.02 -10.70
N PHE A 137 12.94 -7.94 -10.30
CA PHE A 137 14.13 -7.45 -10.97
C PHE A 137 15.27 -8.47 -10.93
N THR A 138 15.43 -9.21 -9.82
CA THR A 138 16.39 -10.34 -9.75
C THR A 138 16.10 -11.41 -10.80
N ALA A 139 14.84 -11.75 -11.04
CA ALA A 139 14.48 -12.72 -12.08
C ALA A 139 14.78 -12.18 -13.48
N GLN A 140 14.49 -10.90 -13.74
CA GLN A 140 14.77 -10.26 -15.02
C GLN A 140 16.28 -10.07 -15.29
N GLN A 141 17.08 -9.85 -14.24
CA GLN A 141 18.56 -9.85 -14.35
C GLN A 141 19.11 -11.23 -14.76
N LYS A 142 18.55 -12.32 -14.23
CA LYS A 142 18.94 -13.69 -14.63
C LYS A 142 18.62 -13.98 -16.11
N GLN A 143 17.65 -13.28 -16.68
CA GLN A 143 17.31 -13.34 -18.10
C GLN A 143 18.11 -12.34 -18.96
N ASN A 144 19.08 -11.64 -18.38
CA ASN A 144 19.87 -10.57 -19.00
C ASN A 144 19.06 -9.39 -19.56
N LYS A 145 17.85 -9.15 -19.04
CA LYS A 145 17.01 -8.02 -19.45
C LYS A 145 17.28 -6.73 -18.67
N LEU A 146 17.84 -6.85 -17.47
CA LEU A 146 18.23 -5.72 -16.63
C LEU A 146 19.72 -5.80 -16.28
N LYS A 147 20.35 -4.63 -16.12
CA LYS A 147 21.76 -4.50 -15.68
C LYS A 147 21.97 -5.17 -14.34
N ASN A 148 23.13 -5.80 -14.15
CA ASN A 148 23.49 -6.50 -12.92
C ASN A 148 23.90 -5.50 -11.83
N THR A 149 22.93 -4.87 -11.18
CA THR A 149 23.08 -3.97 -10.02
C THR A 149 22.27 -4.51 -8.86
N ASP A 150 22.41 -3.91 -7.66
CA ASP A 150 21.60 -4.33 -6.50
C ASP A 150 20.09 -4.18 -6.80
N PRO A 151 19.32 -5.27 -6.80
CA PRO A 151 17.92 -5.25 -7.20
C PRO A 151 17.02 -4.52 -6.19
N TYR A 152 17.41 -4.46 -4.91
CA TYR A 152 16.67 -3.72 -3.91
C TYR A 152 16.83 -2.20 -4.09
N ASN A 153 18.04 -1.75 -4.36
CA ASN A 153 18.29 -0.33 -4.68
C ASN A 153 17.58 0.06 -5.98
N MET A 154 17.64 -0.79 -7.00
CA MET A 154 16.92 -0.60 -8.26
C MET A 154 15.40 -0.44 -8.03
N ALA A 155 14.80 -1.31 -7.20
CA ALA A 155 13.41 -1.22 -6.83
C ALA A 155 13.07 0.06 -6.05
N THR A 156 13.97 0.48 -5.15
CA THR A 156 13.82 1.72 -4.38
C THR A 156 13.84 2.95 -5.29
N TYR A 157 14.77 2.99 -6.25
CA TYR A 157 14.84 4.08 -7.23
C TYR A 157 13.61 4.14 -8.11
N PHE A 158 13.15 2.99 -8.63
CA PHE A 158 11.95 2.92 -9.43
C PHE A 158 10.68 3.43 -8.70
N VAL A 159 10.47 2.95 -7.47
CA VAL A 159 9.33 3.40 -6.65
C VAL A 159 9.45 4.90 -6.33
N GLY A 160 10.67 5.39 -6.07
CA GLY A 160 10.93 6.82 -5.88
C GLY A 160 10.53 7.65 -7.10
N MET A 161 11.00 7.26 -8.31
CA MET A 161 10.64 7.94 -9.56
C MET A 161 9.13 7.97 -9.79
N LEU A 162 8.45 6.84 -9.52
CA LEU A 162 7.01 6.71 -9.75
C LEU A 162 6.16 7.52 -8.77
N MET A 163 6.58 7.60 -7.51
CA MET A 163 5.71 8.03 -6.41
C MET A 163 6.06 9.41 -5.85
N TYR A 164 7.27 9.92 -6.07
CA TYR A 164 7.78 11.08 -5.33
C TYR A 164 6.86 12.30 -5.42
N GLU A 165 6.65 12.84 -6.62
CA GLU A 165 5.88 14.06 -6.81
C GLU A 165 4.40 13.88 -6.46
N ILE A 166 3.75 12.92 -7.11
CA ILE A 166 2.32 12.69 -6.99
C ILE A 166 1.91 12.35 -5.55
N MET A 167 2.76 11.62 -4.83
CA MET A 167 2.47 11.26 -3.45
C MET A 167 2.53 12.47 -2.51
N HIS A 168 3.53 13.34 -2.68
CA HIS A 168 3.63 14.57 -1.88
C HIS A 168 2.45 15.51 -2.17
N GLU A 169 2.12 15.73 -3.44
CA GLU A 169 0.94 16.53 -3.79
C GLU A 169 -0.34 15.99 -3.17
N ARG A 170 -0.52 14.66 -3.20
CA ARG A 170 -1.69 14.02 -2.58
C ARG A 170 -1.68 14.16 -1.05
N LEU A 171 -0.54 13.95 -0.40
CA LEU A 171 -0.41 14.06 1.06
C LEU A 171 -0.66 15.48 1.57
N PHE A 172 -0.18 16.49 0.85
CA PHE A 172 -0.40 17.90 1.19
C PHE A 172 -1.76 18.45 0.74
N GLY A 173 -2.58 17.64 0.06
CA GLY A 173 -3.90 18.09 -0.40
C GLY A 173 -3.86 19.04 -1.61
N LEU A 174 -2.75 19.08 -2.31
CA LEU A 174 -2.53 19.96 -3.46
C LEU A 174 -3.11 19.40 -4.76
N ARG A 175 -3.49 18.12 -4.76
CA ARG A 175 -3.96 17.40 -5.94
C ARG A 175 -5.10 16.42 -5.60
N ASN A 176 -6.09 16.33 -6.48
CA ASN A 176 -7.09 15.26 -6.45
C ASN A 176 -6.50 13.91 -6.91
N PRO A 177 -7.17 12.76 -6.66
CA PRO A 177 -6.75 11.48 -7.22
C PRO A 177 -6.54 11.57 -8.72
N PRO A 178 -5.42 11.04 -9.28
CA PRO A 178 -5.16 11.14 -10.70
C PRO A 178 -6.17 10.31 -11.49
N GLY A 179 -6.63 10.86 -12.61
CA GLY A 179 -7.46 10.11 -13.56
C GLY A 179 -6.66 9.04 -14.31
N ASN A 180 -7.36 8.08 -14.91
CA ASN A 180 -6.73 6.95 -15.63
C ASN A 180 -5.71 7.39 -16.70
N LYS A 181 -5.98 8.48 -17.42
CA LYS A 181 -5.07 9.04 -18.44
C LYS A 181 -3.76 9.51 -17.80
N GLN A 182 -3.84 10.28 -16.71
CA GLN A 182 -2.67 10.80 -15.99
C GLN A 182 -1.82 9.67 -15.41
N VAL A 183 -2.46 8.64 -14.81
CA VAL A 183 -1.77 7.44 -14.31
C VAL A 183 -1.00 6.77 -15.44
N LYS A 184 -1.66 6.53 -16.59
CA LYS A 184 -1.05 5.87 -17.74
C LYS A 184 0.13 6.66 -18.30
N GLU A 185 -0.01 7.97 -18.48
CA GLU A 185 1.05 8.83 -19.00
C GLU A 185 2.27 8.88 -18.07
N LEU A 186 2.04 9.00 -16.76
CA LEU A 186 3.11 8.98 -15.77
C LEU A 186 3.83 7.63 -15.73
N THR A 187 3.07 6.52 -15.70
CA THR A 187 3.69 5.18 -15.64
C THR A 187 4.48 4.86 -16.90
N ILE A 188 4.00 5.22 -18.10
CA ILE A 188 4.75 5.00 -19.34
C ILE A 188 6.08 5.76 -19.28
N ARG A 189 6.05 7.06 -18.97
CA ARG A 189 7.26 7.88 -18.89
C ARG A 189 8.27 7.30 -17.90
N VAL A 190 7.84 7.01 -16.67
CA VAL A 190 8.74 6.49 -15.62
C VAL A 190 9.30 5.13 -15.98
N VAL A 191 8.51 4.24 -16.57
CA VAL A 191 8.99 2.92 -17.01
C VAL A 191 9.99 3.04 -18.14
N ASP A 192 9.75 3.90 -19.11
CA ASP A 192 10.66 4.11 -20.23
C ASP A 192 11.99 4.72 -19.75
N ASP A 193 11.96 5.77 -18.92
CA ASP A 193 13.15 6.38 -18.32
C ASP A 193 13.94 5.36 -17.46
N PHE A 194 13.23 4.52 -16.69
CA PHE A 194 13.84 3.46 -15.89
C PHE A 194 14.54 2.42 -16.75
N LEU A 195 13.88 1.95 -17.82
CA LEU A 195 14.44 0.96 -18.72
C LEU A 195 15.61 1.50 -19.55
N GLU A 196 15.60 2.78 -19.91
CA GLU A 196 16.78 3.44 -20.52
C GLU A 196 17.98 3.41 -19.57
N GLY A 197 17.77 3.64 -18.28
CA GLY A 197 18.82 3.62 -17.27
C GLY A 197 19.30 2.22 -16.87
N PHE A 198 18.38 1.28 -16.73
CA PHE A 198 18.64 -0.05 -16.12
C PHE A 198 18.39 -1.24 -17.04
N GLY A 199 17.78 -1.05 -18.22
CA GLY A 199 17.63 -2.09 -19.24
C GLY A 199 18.95 -2.48 -19.88
N THR A 200 18.94 -3.62 -20.57
CA THR A 200 20.01 -4.06 -21.47
C THR A 200 19.49 -4.05 -22.91
N ASP A 201 20.39 -4.24 -23.89
CA ASP A 201 20.01 -4.33 -25.32
C ASP A 201 19.14 -5.56 -25.63
N GLN A 202 18.91 -6.44 -24.66
CA GLN A 202 18.10 -7.66 -24.80
C GLN A 202 16.72 -7.56 -24.06
N GLY A 203 16.44 -6.42 -23.43
CA GLY A 203 15.24 -6.19 -22.61
C GLY A 203 14.20 -5.28 -23.24
#